data_666a1b0f0f9d57db61858a4e4437a2c6
#
_entry.id   666a1b0f0f9d57db61858a4e4437a2c6
#
_cell.length_a   1.000
_cell.length_b   1.000
_cell.length_c   1.000
_cell.angle_alpha   90.00
_cell.angle_beta   90.00
_cell.angle_gamma   90.00
#
_symmetry.space_group_name_H-M   'P 1'
#
loop_
_entity.id
_entity.type
_entity.pdbx_description
1 polymer ?
#
loop_
_entity_poly.entity_id
_entity_poly.type
_entity_poly.pdbx_seq_one_letter_code
_entity_poly.pdbx_strand_id
1 'polypeptide(L)'
;MRLSLLPALSLLACQTPKDPTGPAADPDTRVIVVGAGVAGLTAARVLADAGVDTVVLEARDRIGGRTWTDTVGGATVDLGAAWLHGVDDNPVAAFADGQGLTYSKDRTRWSVLYDEASDAQLGDAAWTAMDDAFEGFTGDLDDLRDDLGEDATVADGRDRWIDDQGLSGKDARLATHAIDQWLVELEYAAPVDEVGLTWVWEEEELTGGDHIPDGGYGGYVDALAEGLDIALDHPVTAITVTDDSVEVEAAGETVTGTHVLVTVPVGVLRSGAITFDPPLSDTKTEALSRLDMGNLEKVALSWDEAWWDGSLEFISADADGAYPEFYDLSDVAGGPVLVGLYGGRFARAVQGTWTDDQIVDGALAVLAEAYNREIPTPSDTLVTHWTTDPYAGGSYTYLPVGASPDDLDALAEPEGDRLLFAGEATVSDHYGNVHAAMMSGLREAHRLGVEDVVTAGLEDW
;
A
#
# COMPACT_ATOMS: atom_id res chain seq x y z
N MET A 1 -30.36 16.73 39.59
CA MET A 1 -30.13 18.18 39.50
C MET A 1 -29.96 18.52 38.03
N ARG A 2 -30.66 19.52 37.55
CA ARG A 2 -31.09 19.73 36.16
C ARG A 2 -29.95 19.80 35.11
N LEU A 3 -30.05 18.98 34.07
CA LEU A 3 -29.38 19.17 32.76
C LEU A 3 -30.19 20.21 31.97
N SER A 4 -29.51 21.25 31.49
CA SER A 4 -30.04 22.19 30.52
C SER A 4 -29.62 21.75 29.12
N LEU A 5 -30.59 21.32 28.33
CA LEU A 5 -30.46 21.14 26.87
C LEU A 5 -30.58 22.52 26.21
N LEU A 6 -29.58 22.92 25.45
CA LEU A 6 -29.68 23.97 24.42
C LEU A 6 -29.77 23.30 23.05
N PRO A 7 -30.70 23.72 22.19
CA PRO A 7 -30.79 23.16 20.85
C PRO A 7 -29.74 23.80 19.93
N ALA A 8 -28.99 22.94 19.23
CA ALA A 8 -28.15 23.37 18.12
C ALA A 8 -29.07 23.77 16.95
N LEU A 9 -29.02 25.04 16.57
CA LEU A 9 -29.59 25.52 15.30
C LEU A 9 -28.64 25.10 14.18
N SER A 10 -29.05 24.13 13.38
CA SER A 10 -28.43 23.83 12.10
C SER A 10 -28.75 24.98 11.11
N LEU A 11 -27.76 25.79 10.81
CA LEU A 11 -27.79 26.69 9.65
C LEU A 11 -27.56 25.82 8.40
N LEU A 12 -28.62 25.46 7.70
CA LEU A 12 -28.53 25.06 6.29
C LEU A 12 -28.05 26.29 5.50
N ALA A 13 -26.76 26.37 5.24
CA ALA A 13 -26.24 27.25 4.21
C ALA A 13 -26.61 26.61 2.87
N CYS A 14 -27.54 27.27 2.16
CA CYS A 14 -27.81 26.99 0.77
C CYS A 14 -26.53 27.35 -0.01
N GLN A 15 -25.70 26.39 -0.34
CA GLN A 15 -24.57 26.62 -1.24
C GLN A 15 -25.14 26.83 -2.63
N THR A 16 -24.98 28.03 -3.14
CA THR A 16 -25.16 28.31 -4.58
C THR A 16 -24.04 27.55 -5.31
N PRO A 17 -24.33 26.89 -6.46
CA PRO A 17 -23.31 26.29 -7.29
C PRO A 17 -22.20 27.31 -7.55
N LYS A 18 -20.96 27.03 -7.18
CA LYS A 18 -19.81 27.83 -7.60
C LYS A 18 -19.75 27.78 -9.13
N ASP A 19 -19.73 28.94 -9.74
CA ASP A 19 -19.48 29.10 -11.18
C ASP A 19 -18.03 28.64 -11.41
N PRO A 20 -17.71 27.73 -12.34
CA PRO A 20 -16.36 27.27 -12.59
C PRO A 20 -15.55 28.35 -13.33
N THR A 21 -15.11 29.38 -12.60
CA THR A 21 -14.23 30.43 -13.13
C THR A 21 -13.01 30.61 -12.22
N GLY A 22 -12.31 29.55 -11.96
CA GLY A 22 -10.86 29.62 -11.63
C GLY A 22 -10.10 30.02 -12.91
N PRO A 23 -8.87 30.56 -12.80
CA PRO A 23 -8.05 30.75 -13.97
C PRO A 23 -7.89 29.40 -14.66
N ALA A 24 -8.38 29.28 -15.89
CA ALA A 24 -8.19 28.09 -16.70
C ALA A 24 -6.68 27.82 -16.78
N ALA A 25 -6.30 26.54 -16.62
CA ALA A 25 -4.93 26.12 -16.89
C ALA A 25 -4.48 26.66 -18.26
N ASP A 26 -3.22 26.98 -18.40
CA ASP A 26 -2.68 27.51 -19.65
C ASP A 26 -3.09 26.55 -20.80
N PRO A 27 -3.84 27.00 -21.81
CA PRO A 27 -4.36 26.14 -22.89
C PRO A 27 -3.25 25.47 -23.71
N ASP A 28 -2.01 25.93 -23.56
CA ASP A 28 -0.84 25.31 -24.20
C ASP A 28 -0.16 24.25 -23.29
N THR A 29 -0.70 23.98 -22.08
CA THR A 29 -0.16 22.96 -21.18
C THR A 29 -0.53 21.56 -21.67
N ARG A 30 0.48 20.71 -21.84
CA ARG A 30 0.34 19.28 -22.07
C ARG A 30 1.14 18.50 -21.04
N VAL A 31 0.47 17.65 -20.28
CA VAL A 31 1.08 16.86 -19.20
C VAL A 31 1.22 15.41 -19.63
N ILE A 32 2.43 14.85 -19.49
CA ILE A 32 2.70 13.44 -19.66
C ILE A 32 2.78 12.81 -18.28
N VAL A 33 1.89 11.88 -17.97
CA VAL A 33 1.88 11.12 -16.71
C VAL A 33 2.55 9.76 -16.96
N VAL A 34 3.57 9.43 -16.20
CA VAL A 34 4.30 8.17 -16.30
C VAL A 34 3.85 7.24 -15.20
N GLY A 35 3.03 6.25 -15.56
CA GLY A 35 2.39 5.26 -14.69
C GLY A 35 0.88 5.49 -14.52
N ALA A 36 0.09 4.43 -14.75
CA ALA A 36 -1.35 4.38 -14.55
C ALA A 36 -1.72 3.71 -13.22
N GLY A 37 -0.94 3.93 -12.15
CA GLY A 37 -1.31 3.64 -10.77
C GLY A 37 -2.25 4.70 -10.21
N VAL A 38 -2.72 4.53 -8.96
CA VAL A 38 -3.68 5.47 -8.33
C VAL A 38 -3.18 6.92 -8.37
N ALA A 39 -1.90 7.18 -8.05
CA ALA A 39 -1.35 8.53 -8.09
C ALA A 39 -1.44 9.18 -9.49
N GLY A 40 -0.99 8.44 -10.51
CA GLY A 40 -1.01 8.93 -11.90
C GLY A 40 -2.42 9.11 -12.44
N LEU A 41 -3.31 8.14 -12.18
CA LEU A 41 -4.71 8.22 -12.60
C LEU A 41 -5.45 9.35 -11.91
N THR A 42 -5.21 9.59 -10.60
CA THR A 42 -5.81 10.71 -9.87
C THR A 42 -5.37 12.06 -10.46
N ALA A 43 -4.06 12.24 -10.66
CA ALA A 43 -3.56 13.47 -11.27
C ALA A 43 -4.13 13.66 -12.69
N ALA A 44 -4.10 12.61 -13.52
CA ALA A 44 -4.61 12.66 -14.89
C ALA A 44 -6.12 12.96 -14.94
N ARG A 45 -6.91 12.36 -14.02
CA ARG A 45 -8.34 12.59 -13.90
C ARG A 45 -8.64 14.05 -13.57
N VAL A 46 -8.01 14.57 -12.51
CA VAL A 46 -8.20 15.95 -12.06
C VAL A 46 -7.77 16.97 -13.13
N LEU A 47 -6.63 16.72 -13.78
CA LEU A 47 -6.15 17.56 -14.89
C LEU A 47 -7.09 17.52 -16.10
N ALA A 48 -7.54 16.34 -16.51
CA ALA A 48 -8.47 16.18 -17.63
C ALA A 48 -9.83 16.83 -17.36
N ASP A 49 -10.36 16.70 -16.15
CA ASP A 49 -11.61 17.35 -15.74
C ASP A 49 -11.49 18.88 -15.72
N ALA A 50 -10.30 19.41 -15.46
CA ALA A 50 -9.97 20.83 -15.57
C ALA A 50 -9.68 21.27 -17.02
N GLY A 51 -9.71 20.35 -18.00
CA GLY A 51 -9.49 20.62 -19.42
C GLY A 51 -8.02 20.72 -19.85
N VAL A 52 -7.10 20.21 -19.03
CA VAL A 52 -5.65 20.12 -19.38
C VAL A 52 -5.43 18.93 -20.33
N ASP A 53 -4.68 19.12 -21.41
CA ASP A 53 -4.27 18.05 -22.30
C ASP A 53 -3.32 17.10 -21.57
N THR A 54 -3.76 15.86 -21.34
CA THR A 54 -3.07 14.89 -20.51
C THR A 54 -3.03 13.53 -21.18
N VAL A 55 -1.84 12.91 -21.22
CA VAL A 55 -1.64 11.52 -21.68
C VAL A 55 -0.97 10.72 -20.59
N VAL A 56 -1.43 9.49 -20.37
CA VAL A 56 -0.85 8.55 -19.40
C VAL A 56 -0.09 7.46 -20.15
N LEU A 57 1.16 7.22 -19.79
CA LEU A 57 2.00 6.15 -20.32
C LEU A 57 2.16 5.06 -19.26
N GLU A 58 1.61 3.88 -19.51
CA GLU A 58 1.66 2.73 -18.61
C GLU A 58 2.49 1.61 -19.20
N ALA A 59 3.40 1.06 -18.40
CA ALA A 59 4.32 0.03 -18.83
C ALA A 59 3.66 -1.33 -19.04
N ARG A 60 2.60 -1.64 -18.29
CA ARG A 60 1.86 -2.90 -18.34
C ARG A 60 0.75 -2.87 -19.38
N ASP A 61 0.17 -4.02 -19.60
CA ASP A 61 -1.08 -4.23 -20.36
C ASP A 61 -2.35 -3.92 -19.54
N ARG A 62 -2.20 -3.43 -18.30
CA ARG A 62 -3.28 -3.08 -17.37
C ARG A 62 -2.99 -1.80 -16.60
N ILE A 63 -4.05 -1.15 -16.14
CA ILE A 63 -4.00 -0.01 -15.21
C ILE A 63 -3.98 -0.46 -13.74
N GLY A 64 -3.93 0.49 -12.80
CA GLY A 64 -4.03 0.29 -11.35
C GLY A 64 -2.68 0.11 -10.64
N GLY A 65 -1.62 -0.28 -11.37
CA GLY A 65 -0.32 -0.50 -10.75
C GLY A 65 -0.38 -1.58 -9.65
N ARG A 66 -0.13 -1.17 -8.39
CA ARG A 66 -0.17 -2.03 -7.18
C ARG A 66 -1.57 -2.19 -6.56
N THR A 67 -2.59 -1.56 -7.10
CA THR A 67 -4.00 -1.91 -6.89
C THR A 67 -4.43 -2.82 -8.05
N TRP A 68 -4.54 -4.11 -7.78
CA TRP A 68 -4.84 -5.13 -8.78
C TRP A 68 -5.88 -6.10 -8.27
N THR A 69 -7.06 -6.03 -8.83
CA THR A 69 -8.17 -6.95 -8.58
C THR A 69 -8.23 -8.01 -9.67
N ASP A 70 -8.37 -9.28 -9.30
CA ASP A 70 -8.53 -10.41 -10.24
C ASP A 70 -9.51 -11.43 -9.66
N THR A 71 -9.71 -12.54 -10.37
CA THR A 71 -10.63 -13.61 -9.95
C THR A 71 -9.88 -14.93 -9.79
N VAL A 72 -10.18 -15.65 -8.70
CA VAL A 72 -9.70 -17.00 -8.44
C VAL A 72 -10.91 -17.90 -8.12
N GLY A 73 -11.12 -18.95 -8.92
CA GLY A 73 -12.28 -19.86 -8.76
C GLY A 73 -13.63 -19.16 -8.81
N GLY A 74 -13.72 -17.98 -9.43
CA GLY A 74 -14.91 -17.13 -9.48
C GLY A 74 -15.09 -16.17 -8.30
N ALA A 75 -14.24 -16.23 -7.29
CA ALA A 75 -14.14 -15.22 -6.22
C ALA A 75 -13.31 -14.03 -6.69
N THR A 76 -13.75 -12.81 -6.36
CA THR A 76 -13.01 -11.56 -6.67
C THR A 76 -12.05 -11.25 -5.53
N VAL A 77 -10.76 -11.07 -5.82
CA VAL A 77 -9.74 -10.81 -4.82
C VAL A 77 -8.83 -9.65 -5.24
N ASP A 78 -8.41 -8.84 -4.29
CA ASP A 78 -7.35 -7.86 -4.48
C ASP A 78 -5.99 -8.52 -4.25
N LEU A 79 -5.21 -8.62 -5.30
CA LEU A 79 -3.86 -9.17 -5.29
C LEU A 79 -2.81 -8.13 -4.85
N GLY A 80 -3.15 -6.85 -4.91
CA GLY A 80 -2.39 -5.74 -4.35
C GLY A 80 -3.00 -5.20 -3.07
N ALA A 81 -3.12 -3.87 -2.96
CA ALA A 81 -3.86 -3.22 -1.87
C ALA A 81 -5.29 -3.75 -1.80
N ALA A 82 -5.79 -4.02 -0.60
CA ALA A 82 -7.09 -4.66 -0.38
C ALA A 82 -7.94 -3.93 0.67
N TRP A 83 -7.36 -3.05 1.48
CA TRP A 83 -8.05 -2.32 2.54
C TRP A 83 -8.04 -0.81 2.29
N LEU A 84 -9.12 -0.13 2.74
CA LEU A 84 -9.14 1.30 3.02
C LEU A 84 -8.85 1.45 4.51
N HIS A 85 -7.64 1.92 4.84
CA HIS A 85 -7.24 2.19 6.22
C HIS A 85 -7.82 3.52 6.66
N GLY A 86 -8.84 3.48 7.53
CA GLY A 86 -9.68 4.62 7.86
C GLY A 86 -10.54 5.11 6.69
N VAL A 87 -11.71 5.65 6.99
CA VAL A 87 -12.61 6.21 5.97
C VAL A 87 -13.00 7.66 6.26
N ASP A 88 -12.71 8.17 7.46
CA ASP A 88 -12.90 9.56 7.79
C ASP A 88 -11.69 10.36 7.27
N ASP A 89 -11.95 11.45 6.55
CA ASP A 89 -10.91 12.29 5.93
C ASP A 89 -9.96 11.51 4.97
N ASN A 90 -10.49 10.47 4.32
CA ASN A 90 -9.77 9.65 3.35
C ASN A 90 -10.22 9.98 1.92
N PRO A 91 -9.33 10.48 1.04
CA PRO A 91 -9.72 10.86 -0.33
C PRO A 91 -10.20 9.67 -1.16
N VAL A 92 -9.75 8.44 -0.87
CA VAL A 92 -10.21 7.24 -1.56
C VAL A 92 -11.66 6.93 -1.22
N ALA A 93 -12.04 7.07 0.07
CA ALA A 93 -13.42 6.91 0.51
C ALA A 93 -14.32 8.02 -0.05
N ALA A 94 -13.85 9.28 0.00
CA ALA A 94 -14.57 10.42 -0.57
C ALA A 94 -14.79 10.25 -2.08
N PHE A 95 -13.78 9.82 -2.83
CA PHE A 95 -13.89 9.51 -4.25
C PHE A 95 -14.90 8.38 -4.50
N ALA A 96 -14.83 7.30 -3.73
CA ALA A 96 -15.80 6.20 -3.83
C ALA A 96 -17.23 6.68 -3.67
N ASP A 97 -17.51 7.47 -2.63
CA ASP A 97 -18.82 8.04 -2.36
C ASP A 97 -19.30 8.93 -3.53
N GLY A 98 -18.40 9.77 -4.07
CA GLY A 98 -18.66 10.62 -5.23
C GLY A 98 -18.98 9.84 -6.51
N GLN A 99 -18.38 8.65 -6.69
CA GLN A 99 -18.62 7.76 -7.83
C GLN A 99 -19.76 6.76 -7.59
N GLY A 100 -20.32 6.71 -6.36
CA GLY A 100 -21.34 5.70 -5.99
C GLY A 100 -20.79 4.29 -5.87
N LEU A 101 -19.48 4.16 -5.64
CA LEU A 101 -18.82 2.90 -5.27
C LEU A 101 -19.07 2.62 -3.79
N THR A 102 -19.01 1.36 -3.41
CA THR A 102 -19.29 0.95 -2.03
C THR A 102 -18.11 0.21 -1.43
N TYR A 103 -18.04 0.28 -0.10
CA TYR A 103 -17.07 -0.46 0.71
C TYR A 103 -17.74 -0.93 2.00
N SER A 104 -17.30 -2.06 2.50
CA SER A 104 -17.84 -2.67 3.70
C SER A 104 -16.81 -2.66 4.82
N LYS A 105 -17.26 -2.41 6.06
CA LYS A 105 -16.36 -2.49 7.22
C LYS A 105 -15.72 -3.88 7.26
N ASP A 106 -14.41 -3.91 7.46
CA ASP A 106 -13.72 -5.17 7.69
C ASP A 106 -14.27 -5.85 8.96
N ARG A 107 -14.66 -7.11 8.78
CA ARG A 107 -15.23 -7.97 9.81
C ARG A 107 -14.47 -9.29 9.89
N THR A 108 -13.19 -9.25 9.54
CA THR A 108 -12.33 -10.42 9.65
C THR A 108 -12.50 -11.08 11.01
N ARG A 109 -12.73 -12.37 11.00
CA ARG A 109 -12.90 -13.17 12.20
C ARG A 109 -11.78 -14.19 12.30
N TRP A 110 -10.87 -13.92 13.18
CA TRP A 110 -9.81 -14.84 13.54
C TRP A 110 -10.39 -16.00 14.36
N SER A 111 -10.34 -17.20 13.82
CA SER A 111 -10.93 -18.40 14.42
C SER A 111 -9.88 -19.40 14.88
N VAL A 112 -8.70 -19.36 14.28
CA VAL A 112 -7.60 -20.28 14.60
C VAL A 112 -6.35 -19.47 14.88
N LEU A 113 -5.71 -19.76 16.01
CA LEU A 113 -4.35 -19.36 16.33
C LEU A 113 -3.54 -20.62 16.56
N TYR A 114 -2.54 -20.86 15.74
CA TYR A 114 -1.73 -22.06 15.84
C TYR A 114 -0.25 -21.71 16.11
N ASP A 115 0.35 -22.39 17.07
CA ASP A 115 1.79 -22.25 17.41
C ASP A 115 2.52 -23.53 17.02
N GLU A 116 3.29 -23.48 15.95
CA GLU A 116 4.07 -24.58 15.40
C GLU A 116 5.06 -25.15 16.44
N ALA A 117 5.73 -24.28 17.21
CA ALA A 117 6.70 -24.72 18.21
C ALA A 117 6.10 -25.57 19.34
N SER A 118 4.82 -25.42 19.63
CA SER A 118 4.09 -26.23 20.61
C SER A 118 3.20 -27.30 19.98
N ASP A 119 3.08 -27.33 18.64
CA ASP A 119 2.19 -28.21 17.87
C ASP A 119 0.76 -28.14 18.42
N ALA A 120 0.22 -26.90 18.55
CA ALA A 120 -1.08 -26.71 19.20
C ALA A 120 -1.82 -25.47 18.73
N GLN A 121 -3.15 -25.61 18.60
CA GLN A 121 -4.03 -24.44 18.56
C GLN A 121 -4.08 -23.77 19.95
N LEU A 122 -4.01 -22.45 19.95
CA LEU A 122 -4.05 -21.64 21.15
C LEU A 122 -5.43 -20.97 21.30
N GLY A 123 -5.79 -20.60 22.52
CA GLY A 123 -7.05 -19.95 22.83
C GLY A 123 -6.89 -18.47 23.17
N ASP A 124 -7.99 -17.85 23.59
CA ASP A 124 -8.16 -16.40 23.87
C ASP A 124 -7.03 -15.79 24.71
N ALA A 125 -6.46 -16.53 25.66
CA ALA A 125 -5.35 -16.03 26.49
C ALA A 125 -4.07 -15.78 25.70
N ALA A 126 -3.87 -16.46 24.56
CA ALA A 126 -2.71 -16.21 23.70
C ALA A 126 -2.94 -14.96 22.82
N TRP A 127 -4.14 -14.78 22.29
CA TRP A 127 -4.53 -13.54 21.63
C TRP A 127 -4.32 -12.33 22.55
N THR A 128 -4.86 -12.39 23.78
CA THR A 128 -4.65 -11.32 24.76
C THR A 128 -3.17 -11.05 25.04
N ALA A 129 -2.35 -12.12 25.12
CA ALA A 129 -0.92 -11.95 25.38
C ALA A 129 -0.17 -11.31 24.18
N MET A 130 -0.62 -11.55 22.94
CA MET A 130 -0.11 -10.91 21.74
C MET A 130 -0.54 -9.44 21.66
N ASP A 131 -1.82 -9.15 21.92
CA ASP A 131 -2.33 -7.78 22.00
C ASP A 131 -1.60 -6.97 23.09
N ASP A 132 -1.46 -7.53 24.32
CA ASP A 132 -0.74 -6.89 25.43
C ASP A 132 0.74 -6.63 25.07
N ALA A 133 1.37 -7.53 24.32
CA ALA A 133 2.76 -7.36 23.88
C ALA A 133 2.89 -6.28 22.80
N PHE A 134 1.99 -6.27 21.82
CA PHE A 134 1.95 -5.24 20.79
C PHE A 134 1.72 -3.84 21.38
N GLU A 135 0.67 -3.68 22.20
CA GLU A 135 0.37 -2.42 22.89
C GLU A 135 1.50 -1.98 23.83
N GLY A 136 2.10 -2.94 24.55
CA GLY A 136 3.22 -2.65 25.46
C GLY A 136 4.46 -2.20 24.72
N PHE A 137 4.85 -2.88 23.63
CA PHE A 137 6.00 -2.52 22.82
C PHE A 137 5.81 -1.14 22.14
N THR A 138 4.66 -0.93 21.49
CA THR A 138 4.36 0.34 20.81
C THR A 138 4.26 1.50 21.80
N GLY A 139 3.75 1.24 23.03
CA GLY A 139 3.71 2.22 24.11
C GLY A 139 5.09 2.59 24.68
N ASP A 140 6.08 1.73 24.56
CA ASP A 140 7.45 1.94 25.07
C ASP A 140 8.44 2.40 23.96
N LEU A 141 7.98 2.65 22.71
CA LEU A 141 8.83 3.00 21.57
C LEU A 141 9.73 4.22 21.85
N ASP A 142 9.21 5.27 22.47
CA ASP A 142 9.99 6.48 22.75
C ASP A 142 11.16 6.19 23.72
N ASP A 143 10.91 5.41 24.79
CA ASP A 143 11.95 5.01 25.73
C ASP A 143 13.00 4.10 25.07
N LEU A 144 12.56 3.20 24.17
CA LEU A 144 13.46 2.31 23.41
C LEU A 144 14.33 3.10 22.42
N ARG A 145 13.78 4.09 21.72
CA ARG A 145 14.49 5.00 20.82
C ARG A 145 15.57 5.80 21.56
N ASP A 146 15.21 6.36 22.73
CA ASP A 146 16.14 7.10 23.56
C ASP A 146 17.30 6.24 24.08
N ASP A 147 17.02 4.98 24.44
CA ASP A 147 17.99 4.04 24.98
C ASP A 147 18.93 3.44 23.93
N LEU A 148 18.42 3.13 22.73
CA LEU A 148 19.14 2.39 21.70
C LEU A 148 19.74 3.30 20.61
N GLY A 149 19.16 4.48 20.37
CA GLY A 149 19.65 5.47 19.42
C GLY A 149 19.24 5.23 17.97
N GLU A 150 19.69 6.15 17.09
CA GLU A 150 19.19 6.29 15.72
C GLU A 150 19.55 5.12 14.78
N ASP A 151 20.59 4.36 15.09
CA ASP A 151 21.03 3.22 14.28
C ASP A 151 20.34 1.89 14.66
N ALA A 152 19.41 1.92 15.64
CA ALA A 152 18.71 0.71 16.10
C ALA A 152 17.64 0.26 15.11
N THR A 153 17.51 -1.05 15.00
CA THR A 153 16.43 -1.71 14.28
C THR A 153 15.25 -2.01 15.19
N VAL A 154 14.08 -2.32 14.61
CA VAL A 154 12.94 -2.84 15.41
C VAL A 154 13.31 -4.15 16.09
N ALA A 155 14.13 -5.00 15.46
CA ALA A 155 14.62 -6.23 16.11
C ALA A 155 15.42 -5.95 17.39
N ASP A 156 16.29 -4.93 17.39
CA ASP A 156 17.03 -4.52 18.58
C ASP A 156 16.08 -4.03 19.68
N GLY A 157 15.09 -3.24 19.30
CA GLY A 157 14.04 -2.73 20.21
C GLY A 157 13.22 -3.86 20.80
N ARG A 158 12.74 -4.80 19.96
CA ARG A 158 11.99 -5.98 20.40
C ARG A 158 12.79 -6.84 21.38
N ASP A 159 14.03 -7.18 21.06
CA ASP A 159 14.86 -8.02 21.90
C ASP A 159 15.11 -7.35 23.26
N ARG A 160 15.39 -6.04 23.27
CA ARG A 160 15.54 -5.25 24.48
C ARG A 160 14.25 -5.22 25.29
N TRP A 161 13.10 -4.98 24.67
CA TRP A 161 11.81 -4.93 25.34
C TRP A 161 11.42 -6.27 25.97
N ILE A 162 11.60 -7.39 25.23
CA ILE A 162 11.34 -8.76 25.75
C ILE A 162 12.19 -9.04 26.99
N ASP A 163 13.47 -8.65 26.96
CA ASP A 163 14.39 -8.82 28.09
C ASP A 163 13.95 -7.98 29.30
N ASP A 164 13.57 -6.74 29.10
CA ASP A 164 13.12 -5.82 30.16
C ASP A 164 11.80 -6.26 30.79
N GLN A 165 10.89 -6.84 30.00
CA GLN A 165 9.65 -7.45 30.49
C GLN A 165 9.90 -8.82 31.15
N GLY A 166 11.08 -9.42 31.04
CA GLY A 166 11.45 -10.73 31.56
C GLY A 166 10.67 -11.88 30.93
N LEU A 167 10.20 -11.68 29.67
CA LEU A 167 9.45 -12.70 28.94
C LEU A 167 10.38 -13.85 28.52
N SER A 168 9.84 -15.07 28.49
CA SER A 168 10.60 -16.24 28.08
C SER A 168 9.71 -17.37 27.56
N GLY A 169 10.30 -18.30 26.80
CA GLY A 169 9.57 -19.47 26.30
C GLY A 169 8.39 -19.08 25.41
N LYS A 170 7.20 -19.56 25.75
CA LYS A 170 6.00 -19.28 24.95
C LYS A 170 5.65 -17.78 24.90
N ASP A 171 5.72 -17.09 26.06
CA ASP A 171 5.32 -15.69 26.13
C ASP A 171 6.25 -14.80 25.29
N ALA A 172 7.56 -15.09 25.28
CA ALA A 172 8.50 -14.42 24.39
C ALA A 172 8.19 -14.67 22.90
N ARG A 173 7.82 -15.92 22.53
CA ARG A 173 7.44 -16.21 21.13
C ARG A 173 6.18 -15.49 20.69
N LEU A 174 5.15 -15.42 21.54
CA LEU A 174 3.93 -14.67 21.26
C LEU A 174 4.25 -13.18 21.06
N ALA A 175 5.06 -12.59 21.94
CA ALA A 175 5.50 -11.22 21.83
C ALA A 175 6.34 -10.98 20.55
N THR A 176 7.29 -11.86 20.26
CA THR A 176 8.09 -11.79 19.02
C THR A 176 7.19 -11.83 17.79
N HIS A 177 6.24 -12.77 17.74
CA HIS A 177 5.32 -12.87 16.60
C HIS A 177 4.48 -11.61 16.43
N ALA A 178 3.88 -11.10 17.50
CA ALA A 178 3.06 -9.88 17.44
C ALA A 178 3.87 -8.66 16.96
N ILE A 179 5.10 -8.50 17.45
CA ILE A 179 5.96 -7.38 17.05
C ILE A 179 6.50 -7.58 15.62
N ASP A 180 7.02 -8.76 15.31
CA ASP A 180 7.64 -9.00 14.00
C ASP A 180 6.61 -9.05 12.89
N GLN A 181 5.48 -9.72 13.08
CA GLN A 181 4.48 -9.89 12.01
C GLN A 181 3.52 -8.71 11.94
N TRP A 182 2.84 -8.35 13.05
CA TRP A 182 1.80 -7.31 12.99
C TRP A 182 2.36 -5.90 12.82
N LEU A 183 3.49 -5.59 13.51
CA LEU A 183 4.07 -4.25 13.44
C LEU A 183 4.98 -4.06 12.23
N VAL A 184 5.66 -5.11 11.73
CA VAL A 184 6.72 -4.93 10.74
C VAL A 184 6.50 -5.70 9.45
N GLU A 185 6.46 -7.05 9.48
CA GLU A 185 6.53 -7.82 8.24
C GLU A 185 5.25 -7.77 7.41
N LEU A 186 4.08 -7.55 8.03
CA LEU A 186 2.82 -7.32 7.32
C LEU A 186 2.53 -5.83 7.10
N GLU A 187 2.96 -4.95 8.02
CA GLU A 187 2.72 -3.50 7.92
C GLU A 187 3.73 -2.83 6.97
N TYR A 188 5.03 -3.05 7.17
CA TYR A 188 6.09 -2.47 6.33
C TYR A 188 6.62 -3.43 5.26
N ALA A 189 6.17 -4.68 5.27
CA ALA A 189 6.57 -5.72 4.32
C ALA A 189 8.09 -5.96 4.30
N ALA A 190 8.80 -5.67 5.37
CA ALA A 190 10.25 -5.69 5.44
C ALA A 190 10.76 -6.57 6.58
N PRO A 191 11.99 -7.12 6.49
CA PRO A 191 12.58 -7.84 7.61
C PRO A 191 12.73 -6.94 8.84
N VAL A 192 12.37 -7.46 10.02
CA VAL A 192 12.38 -6.71 11.29
C VAL A 192 13.75 -6.14 11.65
N ASP A 193 14.84 -6.73 11.18
CA ASP A 193 16.22 -6.26 11.37
C ASP A 193 16.70 -5.25 10.31
N GLU A 194 15.83 -4.79 9.43
CA GLU A 194 16.10 -3.75 8.44
C GLU A 194 15.28 -2.49 8.67
N VAL A 195 14.11 -2.58 9.31
CA VAL A 195 13.28 -1.42 9.63
C VAL A 195 13.90 -0.62 10.78
N GLY A 196 14.05 0.69 10.58
CA GLY A 196 14.59 1.60 11.60
C GLY A 196 13.62 1.80 12.76
N LEU A 197 14.10 1.66 14.00
CA LEU A 197 13.28 1.86 15.18
C LEU A 197 12.81 3.31 15.34
N THR A 198 13.57 4.27 14.80
CA THR A 198 13.33 5.71 14.99
C THR A 198 12.00 6.17 14.43
N TRP A 199 11.58 5.62 13.27
CA TRP A 199 10.41 6.10 12.53
C TRP A 199 9.29 5.06 12.44
N VAL A 200 9.45 3.85 12.99
CA VAL A 200 8.39 2.84 13.01
C VAL A 200 7.19 3.34 13.81
N TRP A 201 5.98 3.19 13.30
CA TRP A 201 4.73 3.55 13.97
C TRP A 201 4.58 5.07 14.27
N GLU A 202 5.14 5.92 13.35
CA GLU A 202 5.02 7.38 13.43
C GLU A 202 4.10 7.98 12.35
N GLU A 203 3.56 7.16 11.46
CA GLU A 203 2.63 7.58 10.43
C GLU A 203 1.30 8.03 11.04
N GLU A 204 0.62 8.97 10.36
CA GLU A 204 -0.72 9.40 10.76
C GLU A 204 -1.76 8.36 10.33
N GLU A 205 -2.49 7.81 11.29
CA GLU A 205 -3.63 6.92 11.03
C GLU A 205 -4.91 7.72 10.76
N LEU A 206 -5.59 7.40 9.66
CA LEU A 206 -6.92 7.93 9.38
C LEU A 206 -7.97 7.21 10.24
N THR A 207 -8.95 7.96 10.73
CA THR A 207 -10.02 7.40 11.58
C THR A 207 -11.14 6.76 10.76
N GLY A 208 -12.11 6.11 11.45
CA GLY A 208 -13.24 5.42 10.82
C GLY A 208 -13.07 3.91 10.73
N GLY A 209 -11.85 3.41 10.95
CA GLY A 209 -11.48 1.99 10.91
C GLY A 209 -11.45 1.40 9.51
N ASP A 210 -10.96 0.18 9.40
CA ASP A 210 -10.67 -0.49 8.13
C ASP A 210 -11.91 -0.97 7.42
N HIS A 211 -11.90 -0.79 6.10
CA HIS A 211 -12.95 -1.23 5.19
C HIS A 211 -12.33 -1.96 3.98
N ILE A 212 -13.14 -2.79 3.36
CA ILE A 212 -12.79 -3.53 2.14
C ILE A 212 -13.67 -2.99 1.00
N PRO A 213 -13.08 -2.60 -0.15
CA PRO A 213 -13.85 -2.22 -1.34
C PRO A 213 -14.78 -3.36 -1.80
N ASP A 214 -16.06 -3.08 -1.95
CA ASP A 214 -17.01 -4.09 -2.46
C ASP A 214 -16.69 -4.40 -3.93
N GLY A 215 -16.28 -5.63 -4.22
CA GLY A 215 -15.81 -6.03 -5.55
C GLY A 215 -14.36 -5.64 -5.87
N GLY A 216 -13.60 -5.22 -4.86
CA GLY A 216 -12.19 -4.89 -4.96
C GLY A 216 -11.89 -3.48 -5.48
N TYR A 217 -10.63 -3.11 -5.45
CA TYR A 217 -10.15 -1.79 -5.92
C TYR A 217 -10.29 -1.57 -7.43
N GLY A 218 -10.52 -2.64 -8.21
CA GLY A 218 -10.66 -2.53 -9.67
C GLY A 218 -11.68 -1.50 -10.11
N GLY A 219 -12.85 -1.44 -9.44
CA GLY A 219 -13.88 -0.45 -9.74
C GLY A 219 -13.45 1.00 -9.49
N TYR A 220 -12.58 1.25 -8.51
CA TYR A 220 -12.02 2.56 -8.21
C TYR A 220 -11.02 3.00 -9.27
N VAL A 221 -10.16 2.07 -9.69
CA VAL A 221 -9.18 2.29 -10.76
C VAL A 221 -9.89 2.57 -12.09
N ASP A 222 -10.91 1.81 -12.42
CA ASP A 222 -11.70 1.99 -13.65
C ASP A 222 -12.40 3.36 -13.65
N ALA A 223 -12.96 3.79 -12.51
CA ALA A 223 -13.60 5.09 -12.38
C ALA A 223 -12.61 6.25 -12.54
N LEU A 224 -11.42 6.15 -11.97
CA LEU A 224 -10.35 7.14 -12.19
C LEU A 224 -9.92 7.22 -13.65
N ALA A 225 -9.87 6.08 -14.32
CA ALA A 225 -9.38 5.98 -15.70
C ALA A 225 -10.43 6.33 -16.77
N GLU A 226 -11.72 6.47 -16.42
CA GLU A 226 -12.79 6.65 -17.38
C GLU A 226 -12.53 7.84 -18.32
N GLY A 227 -12.43 7.58 -19.62
CA GLY A 227 -12.24 8.60 -20.66
C GLY A 227 -10.88 9.28 -20.72
N LEU A 228 -9.89 8.81 -19.93
CA LEU A 228 -8.51 9.29 -20.04
C LEU A 228 -7.79 8.70 -21.28
N ASP A 229 -6.84 9.46 -21.82
CA ASP A 229 -5.92 8.98 -22.87
C ASP A 229 -4.78 8.18 -22.22
N ILE A 230 -4.88 6.85 -22.25
CA ILE A 230 -3.94 5.94 -21.59
C ILE A 230 -3.32 5.01 -22.64
N ALA A 231 -2.00 5.06 -22.78
CA ALA A 231 -1.23 4.16 -23.62
C ALA A 231 -0.66 3.02 -22.75
N LEU A 232 -1.24 1.82 -22.87
CA LEU A 232 -0.72 0.59 -22.26
C LEU A 232 0.44 0.02 -23.07
N ASP A 233 1.25 -0.87 -22.46
CA ASP A 233 2.46 -1.45 -23.09
C ASP A 233 3.49 -0.40 -23.53
N HIS A 234 3.53 0.75 -22.80
CA HIS A 234 4.43 1.86 -23.08
C HIS A 234 5.43 2.09 -21.93
N PRO A 235 6.37 1.15 -21.70
CA PRO A 235 7.40 1.35 -20.69
C PRO A 235 8.28 2.55 -21.04
N VAL A 236 8.33 3.53 -20.16
CA VAL A 236 9.18 4.70 -20.28
C VAL A 236 10.63 4.31 -19.97
N THR A 237 11.56 4.75 -20.82
CA THR A 237 13.00 4.44 -20.71
C THR A 237 13.87 5.67 -20.54
N ALA A 238 13.42 6.85 -21.02
CA ALA A 238 14.14 8.09 -20.84
C ALA A 238 13.19 9.29 -20.72
N ILE A 239 13.60 10.28 -19.95
CA ILE A 239 12.93 11.55 -19.79
C ILE A 239 13.96 12.66 -19.97
N THR A 240 13.77 13.51 -20.99
CA THR A 240 14.63 14.67 -21.26
C THR A 240 13.85 15.95 -21.00
N VAL A 241 14.38 16.82 -20.14
CA VAL A 241 13.77 18.11 -19.81
C VAL A 241 14.61 19.24 -20.42
N THR A 242 13.97 20.09 -21.20
CA THR A 242 14.59 21.27 -21.80
C THR A 242 14.00 22.55 -21.18
N ASP A 243 14.51 23.71 -21.57
CA ASP A 243 13.96 25.00 -21.10
C ASP A 243 12.47 25.18 -21.50
N ASP A 244 12.05 24.60 -22.65
CA ASP A 244 10.73 24.85 -23.23
C ASP A 244 9.79 23.63 -23.22
N SER A 245 10.29 22.40 -23.07
CA SER A 245 9.54 21.16 -23.25
C SER A 245 10.11 19.99 -22.47
N VAL A 246 9.32 18.91 -22.43
CA VAL A 246 9.77 17.59 -21.99
C VAL A 246 9.61 16.58 -23.14
N GLU A 247 10.55 15.65 -23.25
CA GLU A 247 10.51 14.53 -24.18
C GLU A 247 10.61 13.23 -23.39
N VAL A 248 9.65 12.34 -23.60
CA VAL A 248 9.55 11.04 -22.91
C VAL A 248 9.66 9.93 -23.94
N GLU A 249 10.66 9.08 -23.81
CA GLU A 249 10.83 7.90 -24.67
C GLU A 249 10.09 6.70 -24.05
N ALA A 250 9.12 6.16 -24.78
CA ALA A 250 8.33 5.01 -24.38
C ALA A 250 8.05 4.10 -25.58
N ALA A 251 8.21 2.79 -25.43
CA ALA A 251 7.96 1.78 -26.48
C ALA A 251 8.65 2.07 -27.83
N GLY A 252 9.77 2.82 -27.82
CA GLY A 252 10.52 3.22 -29.03
C GLY A 252 9.95 4.44 -29.74
N GLU A 253 8.99 5.14 -29.15
CA GLU A 253 8.42 6.40 -29.62
C GLU A 253 8.78 7.53 -28.65
N THR A 254 8.78 8.78 -29.12
CA THR A 254 8.98 9.97 -28.30
C THR A 254 7.67 10.73 -28.17
N VAL A 255 7.22 10.95 -26.93
CA VAL A 255 6.06 11.78 -26.61
C VAL A 255 6.57 13.12 -26.08
N THR A 256 6.07 14.24 -26.61
CA THR A 256 6.50 15.60 -26.23
C THR A 256 5.36 16.31 -25.48
N GLY A 257 5.72 16.98 -24.39
CA GLY A 257 4.79 17.76 -23.56
C GLY A 257 5.46 19.01 -22.98
N THR A 258 4.74 19.72 -22.13
CA THR A 258 5.26 20.86 -21.34
C THR A 258 5.75 20.42 -19.97
N HIS A 259 5.11 19.42 -19.40
CA HIS A 259 5.42 18.87 -18.07
C HIS A 259 5.37 17.34 -18.12
N VAL A 260 6.13 16.72 -17.23
CA VAL A 260 6.06 15.28 -16.97
C VAL A 260 5.87 15.03 -15.48
N LEU A 261 4.91 14.18 -15.16
CA LEU A 261 4.66 13.69 -13.80
C LEU A 261 5.06 12.22 -13.71
N VAL A 262 6.10 11.93 -12.94
CA VAL A 262 6.60 10.57 -12.71
C VAL A 262 5.91 9.99 -11.47
N THR A 263 5.21 8.86 -11.65
CA THR A 263 4.45 8.20 -10.58
C THR A 263 4.85 6.74 -10.37
N VAL A 264 6.03 6.37 -10.88
CA VAL A 264 6.56 5.01 -10.75
C VAL A 264 7.06 4.73 -9.33
N PRO A 265 7.00 3.47 -8.86
CA PRO A 265 7.47 3.10 -7.54
C PRO A 265 8.95 3.39 -7.29
N VAL A 266 9.36 3.54 -6.01
CA VAL A 266 10.76 3.68 -5.59
C VAL A 266 11.64 2.58 -6.18
N GLY A 267 11.16 1.33 -6.20
CA GLY A 267 11.89 0.20 -6.80
C GLY A 267 12.24 0.41 -8.28
N VAL A 268 11.33 1.02 -9.05
CA VAL A 268 11.57 1.35 -10.47
C VAL A 268 12.59 2.49 -10.60
N LEU A 269 12.48 3.54 -9.79
CA LEU A 269 13.45 4.66 -9.80
C LEU A 269 14.85 4.18 -9.43
N ARG A 270 14.98 3.32 -8.42
CA ARG A 270 16.25 2.73 -7.97
C ARG A 270 16.88 1.78 -8.99
N SER A 271 16.07 1.10 -9.79
CA SER A 271 16.57 0.16 -10.81
C SER A 271 17.36 0.83 -11.93
N GLY A 272 17.20 2.15 -12.12
CA GLY A 272 17.78 2.89 -13.24
C GLY A 272 17.16 2.55 -14.60
N ALA A 273 15.96 1.95 -14.62
CA ALA A 273 15.24 1.63 -15.85
C ALA A 273 14.82 2.89 -16.63
N ILE A 274 14.67 4.02 -15.94
CA ILE A 274 14.39 5.32 -16.54
C ILE A 274 15.63 6.21 -16.39
N THR A 275 16.12 6.73 -17.50
CA THR A 275 17.22 7.71 -17.52
C THR A 275 16.66 9.12 -17.56
N PHE A 276 17.29 10.05 -16.81
CA PHE A 276 16.89 11.46 -16.74
C PHE A 276 18.00 12.36 -17.34
N ASP A 277 17.61 13.30 -18.20
CA ASP A 277 18.50 14.34 -18.74
C ASP A 277 17.83 15.72 -18.60
N PRO A 278 18.34 16.62 -17.73
CA PRO A 278 19.50 16.43 -16.84
C PRO A 278 19.29 15.33 -15.80
N PRO A 279 20.36 14.78 -15.21
CA PRO A 279 20.25 13.82 -14.12
C PRO A 279 19.48 14.40 -12.92
N LEU A 280 18.83 13.55 -12.15
CA LEU A 280 18.18 13.93 -10.89
C LEU A 280 19.21 14.59 -9.95
N SER A 281 18.75 15.51 -9.11
CA SER A 281 19.59 16.19 -8.11
C SER A 281 20.27 15.20 -7.17
N ASP A 282 21.38 15.62 -6.59
CA ASP A 282 22.09 14.83 -5.57
C ASP A 282 21.15 14.54 -4.38
N THR A 283 20.34 15.51 -3.95
CA THR A 283 19.37 15.35 -2.86
C THR A 283 18.40 14.22 -3.13
N LYS A 284 17.78 14.21 -4.32
CA LYS A 284 16.82 13.14 -4.71
C LYS A 284 17.50 11.77 -4.86
N THR A 285 18.71 11.76 -5.42
CA THR A 285 19.48 10.53 -5.59
C THR A 285 19.92 9.94 -4.24
N GLU A 286 20.33 10.78 -3.29
CA GLU A 286 20.68 10.37 -1.93
C GLU A 286 19.45 9.85 -1.18
N ALA A 287 18.29 10.50 -1.27
CA ALA A 287 17.04 10.04 -0.70
C ALA A 287 16.66 8.64 -1.26
N LEU A 288 16.66 8.49 -2.59
CA LEU A 288 16.41 7.19 -3.23
C LEU A 288 17.38 6.08 -2.80
N SER A 289 18.61 6.43 -2.42
CA SER A 289 19.59 5.45 -1.95
C SER A 289 19.30 4.92 -0.54
N ARG A 290 18.58 5.70 0.27
CA ARG A 290 18.21 5.33 1.65
C ARG A 290 16.84 4.63 1.73
N LEU A 291 15.91 4.97 0.85
CA LEU A 291 14.59 4.33 0.79
C LEU A 291 14.67 2.92 0.21
N ASP A 292 13.78 2.02 0.63
CA ASP A 292 13.67 0.69 0.03
C ASP A 292 12.20 0.26 -0.14
N MET A 293 12.01 -0.89 -0.81
CA MET A 293 10.71 -1.49 -1.07
C MET A 293 10.52 -2.73 -0.20
N GLY A 294 9.39 -2.80 0.46
CA GLY A 294 8.93 -3.98 1.16
C GLY A 294 8.57 -5.13 0.22
N ASN A 295 8.39 -6.29 0.80
CA ASN A 295 8.12 -7.54 0.10
C ASN A 295 6.92 -8.25 0.76
N LEU A 296 5.70 -7.82 0.43
CA LEU A 296 4.47 -8.50 0.82
C LEU A 296 3.84 -9.15 -0.41
N GLU A 297 3.61 -10.43 -0.29
CA GLU A 297 3.06 -11.26 -1.36
C GLU A 297 1.80 -11.97 -0.87
N LYS A 298 0.96 -12.37 -1.83
CA LYS A 298 -0.28 -13.08 -1.57
C LYS A 298 -0.33 -14.41 -2.30
N VAL A 299 -0.92 -15.40 -1.66
CA VAL A 299 -1.38 -16.63 -2.29
C VAL A 299 -2.89 -16.75 -2.07
N ALA A 300 -3.66 -16.64 -3.13
CA ALA A 300 -5.11 -16.81 -3.09
C ALA A 300 -5.47 -18.26 -3.46
N LEU A 301 -6.24 -18.91 -2.60
CA LEU A 301 -6.63 -20.31 -2.72
C LEU A 301 -8.15 -20.41 -2.69
N SER A 302 -8.76 -20.93 -3.75
CA SER A 302 -10.21 -21.08 -3.85
C SER A 302 -10.63 -22.54 -3.89
N TRP A 303 -11.80 -22.85 -3.33
CA TRP A 303 -12.42 -24.18 -3.34
C TRP A 303 -13.88 -24.09 -3.76
N ASP A 304 -14.48 -25.23 -4.10
CA ASP A 304 -15.92 -25.30 -4.40
C ASP A 304 -16.78 -25.06 -3.16
N GLU A 305 -16.29 -25.45 -1.97
CA GLU A 305 -16.95 -25.29 -0.68
C GLU A 305 -15.92 -24.95 0.40
N ALA A 306 -16.27 -24.03 1.31
CA ALA A 306 -15.41 -23.70 2.47
C ALA A 306 -15.32 -24.91 3.41
N TRP A 307 -14.09 -25.27 3.78
CA TRP A 307 -13.79 -26.37 4.71
C TRP A 307 -13.18 -25.85 6.03
N TRP A 308 -12.94 -24.56 6.15
CA TRP A 308 -12.37 -23.85 7.29
C TRP A 308 -13.44 -23.08 8.08
N ASP A 309 -13.06 -22.49 9.19
CA ASP A 309 -13.95 -21.72 10.07
C ASP A 309 -13.33 -20.34 10.39
N GLY A 310 -13.22 -19.47 9.39
CA GLY A 310 -12.69 -18.11 9.47
C GLY A 310 -11.17 -18.03 9.25
N SER A 311 -10.58 -16.87 9.57
CA SER A 311 -9.17 -16.59 9.33
C SER A 311 -8.26 -17.32 10.32
N LEU A 312 -7.03 -17.60 9.87
CA LEU A 312 -5.98 -18.31 10.62
C LEU A 312 -4.78 -17.37 10.84
N GLU A 313 -4.31 -17.32 12.08
CA GLU A 313 -3.00 -16.82 12.48
C GLU A 313 -2.06 -18.00 12.74
N PHE A 314 -0.90 -17.99 12.11
CA PHE A 314 0.09 -19.06 12.22
C PHE A 314 1.42 -18.53 12.79
N ILE A 315 1.77 -18.98 13.99
CA ILE A 315 3.04 -18.65 14.64
C ILE A 315 4.08 -19.67 14.21
N SER A 316 4.96 -19.29 13.30
CA SER A 316 6.04 -20.16 12.86
C SER A 316 7.04 -20.44 13.98
N ALA A 317 7.60 -21.66 13.98
CA ALA A 317 8.73 -22.01 14.84
C ALA A 317 10.04 -21.37 14.37
N ASP A 318 10.13 -21.06 13.08
CA ASP A 318 11.27 -20.38 12.47
C ASP A 318 11.09 -18.87 12.50
N ALA A 319 12.18 -18.13 12.74
CA ALA A 319 12.18 -16.67 12.76
C ALA A 319 11.81 -16.04 11.39
N ASP A 320 11.88 -16.79 10.29
CA ASP A 320 11.60 -16.31 8.95
C ASP A 320 10.11 -16.32 8.58
N GLY A 321 9.21 -16.74 9.49
CA GLY A 321 7.76 -16.62 9.43
C GLY A 321 7.08 -16.94 8.09
N ALA A 322 6.88 -18.24 7.79
CA ALA A 322 6.18 -18.63 6.58
C ALA A 322 4.66 -18.51 6.74
N TYR A 323 3.99 -17.70 5.91
CA TYR A 323 2.53 -17.54 5.87
C TYR A 323 1.90 -17.25 7.25
N PRO A 324 2.21 -16.12 7.89
CA PRO A 324 1.70 -15.83 9.23
C PRO A 324 0.19 -15.72 9.28
N GLU A 325 -0.44 -15.28 8.20
CA GLU A 325 -1.88 -15.03 8.17
C GLU A 325 -2.56 -15.60 6.94
N PHE A 326 -3.76 -16.13 7.16
CA PHE A 326 -4.72 -16.50 6.11
C PHE A 326 -6.06 -15.84 6.37
N TYR A 327 -6.43 -14.93 5.49
CA TYR A 327 -7.71 -14.22 5.55
C TYR A 327 -8.82 -15.02 4.85
N ASP A 328 -9.92 -15.24 5.55
CA ASP A 328 -11.16 -15.71 4.94
C ASP A 328 -11.92 -14.52 4.34
N LEU A 329 -11.82 -14.37 3.03
CA LEU A 329 -12.50 -13.30 2.29
C LEU A 329 -13.79 -13.77 1.62
N SER A 330 -14.29 -14.97 1.92
CA SER A 330 -15.44 -15.61 1.25
C SER A 330 -16.69 -14.72 1.24
N ASP A 331 -16.95 -13.99 2.32
CA ASP A 331 -18.14 -13.13 2.47
C ASP A 331 -18.11 -11.91 1.53
N VAL A 332 -16.92 -11.38 1.20
CA VAL A 332 -16.74 -10.19 0.37
C VAL A 332 -16.33 -10.54 -1.07
N ALA A 333 -15.63 -11.64 -1.26
CA ALA A 333 -15.13 -12.10 -2.55
C ALA A 333 -16.20 -12.80 -3.43
N GLY A 334 -17.32 -13.19 -2.84
CA GLY A 334 -18.42 -13.85 -3.56
C GLY A 334 -18.21 -15.35 -3.80
N GLY A 335 -17.23 -15.98 -3.15
CA GLY A 335 -16.96 -17.42 -3.21
C GLY A 335 -15.95 -17.87 -2.16
N PRO A 336 -15.86 -19.18 -1.89
CA PRO A 336 -14.96 -19.73 -0.89
C PRO A 336 -13.48 -19.49 -1.25
N VAL A 337 -12.83 -18.58 -0.54
CA VAL A 337 -11.43 -18.20 -0.78
C VAL A 337 -10.70 -17.88 0.52
N LEU A 338 -9.49 -18.41 0.66
CA LEU A 338 -8.50 -17.99 1.63
C LEU A 338 -7.37 -17.25 0.91
N VAL A 339 -6.91 -16.14 1.48
CA VAL A 339 -5.74 -15.41 1.00
C VAL A 339 -4.67 -15.47 2.06
N GLY A 340 -3.59 -16.22 1.80
CA GLY A 340 -2.41 -16.27 2.65
C GLY A 340 -1.49 -15.09 2.34
N LEU A 341 -1.04 -14.39 3.38
CA LEU A 341 -0.01 -13.36 3.30
C LEU A 341 1.35 -13.93 3.66
N TYR A 342 2.38 -13.46 2.99
CA TYR A 342 3.76 -13.72 3.37
C TYR A 342 4.63 -12.54 2.97
N GLY A 343 5.50 -12.12 3.89
CA GLY A 343 6.25 -10.88 3.76
C GLY A 343 7.72 -11.01 4.14
N GLY A 344 8.39 -9.88 4.22
CA GLY A 344 9.70 -9.69 4.78
C GLY A 344 10.77 -10.66 4.28
N ARG A 345 11.44 -11.30 5.21
CA ARG A 345 12.55 -12.22 4.92
C ARG A 345 12.11 -13.46 4.14
N PHE A 346 10.96 -14.04 4.51
CA PHE A 346 10.46 -15.24 3.82
C PHE A 346 10.10 -14.94 2.36
N ALA A 347 9.37 -13.85 2.08
CA ALA A 347 9.06 -13.46 0.72
C ALA A 347 10.33 -13.27 -0.14
N ARG A 348 11.35 -12.58 0.38
CA ARG A 348 12.64 -12.40 -0.31
C ARG A 348 13.35 -13.74 -0.59
N ALA A 349 13.26 -14.70 0.31
CA ALA A 349 13.91 -15.99 0.15
C ALA A 349 13.26 -16.86 -0.94
N VAL A 350 11.92 -16.78 -1.08
CA VAL A 350 11.17 -17.65 -1.99
C VAL A 350 10.91 -17.01 -3.36
N GLN A 351 10.71 -15.69 -3.42
CA GLN A 351 10.45 -14.99 -4.67
C GLN A 351 11.63 -15.13 -5.66
N GLY A 352 11.30 -15.46 -6.90
CA GLY A 352 12.29 -15.74 -7.95
C GLY A 352 13.07 -17.05 -7.80
N THR A 353 12.82 -17.82 -6.72
CA THR A 353 13.44 -19.14 -6.48
C THR A 353 12.42 -20.26 -6.45
N TRP A 354 11.25 -20.06 -5.87
CA TRP A 354 10.15 -21.02 -5.87
C TRP A 354 9.24 -20.80 -7.08
N THR A 355 8.65 -21.89 -7.56
CA THR A 355 7.53 -21.83 -8.52
C THR A 355 6.22 -21.55 -7.78
N ASP A 356 5.18 -21.12 -8.51
CA ASP A 356 3.84 -20.92 -7.94
C ASP A 356 3.32 -22.18 -7.25
N ASP A 357 3.53 -23.35 -7.86
CA ASP A 357 3.17 -24.65 -7.26
C ASP A 357 3.86 -24.84 -5.90
N GLN A 358 5.14 -24.45 -5.77
CA GLN A 358 5.88 -24.59 -4.50
C GLN A 358 5.38 -23.59 -3.43
N ILE A 359 5.00 -22.38 -3.84
CA ILE A 359 4.38 -21.38 -2.96
C ILE A 359 3.03 -21.89 -2.47
N VAL A 360 2.20 -22.41 -3.37
CA VAL A 360 0.90 -23.01 -3.05
C VAL A 360 1.07 -24.24 -2.12
N ASP A 361 2.00 -25.14 -2.42
CA ASP A 361 2.28 -26.32 -1.59
C ASP A 361 2.73 -25.93 -0.18
N GLY A 362 3.54 -24.87 -0.06
CA GLY A 362 3.97 -24.31 1.22
C GLY A 362 2.77 -23.80 2.05
N ALA A 363 1.90 -23.02 1.43
CA ALA A 363 0.68 -22.51 2.07
C ALA A 363 -0.26 -23.64 2.50
N LEU A 364 -0.45 -24.64 1.65
CA LEU A 364 -1.27 -25.83 1.97
C LEU A 364 -0.65 -26.66 3.10
N ALA A 365 0.67 -26.72 3.21
CA ALA A 365 1.36 -27.42 4.31
C ALA A 365 1.07 -26.74 5.65
N VAL A 366 1.16 -25.40 5.73
CA VAL A 366 0.80 -24.61 6.92
C VAL A 366 -0.65 -24.84 7.31
N LEU A 367 -1.58 -24.78 6.35
CA LEU A 367 -2.99 -25.06 6.61
C LEU A 367 -3.23 -26.49 7.11
N ALA A 368 -2.53 -27.49 6.52
CA ALA A 368 -2.64 -28.90 6.95
C ALA A 368 -2.19 -29.11 8.38
N GLU A 369 -1.11 -28.43 8.78
CA GLU A 369 -0.59 -28.46 10.13
C GLU A 369 -1.54 -27.79 11.12
N ALA A 370 -1.93 -26.53 10.85
CA ALA A 370 -2.78 -25.74 11.74
C ALA A 370 -4.15 -26.41 12.00
N TYR A 371 -4.73 -27.05 10.99
CA TYR A 371 -6.02 -27.74 11.11
C TYR A 371 -5.88 -29.24 11.43
N ASN A 372 -4.65 -29.75 11.52
CA ASN A 372 -4.34 -31.16 11.78
C ASN A 372 -5.18 -32.13 10.89
N ARG A 373 -5.18 -31.85 9.58
CA ARG A 373 -5.93 -32.62 8.58
C ARG A 373 -5.34 -32.49 7.18
N GLU A 374 -5.66 -33.43 6.31
CA GLU A 374 -5.39 -33.29 4.88
C GLU A 374 -6.29 -32.17 4.30
N ILE A 375 -5.67 -31.21 3.60
CA ILE A 375 -6.38 -30.10 2.96
C ILE A 375 -6.85 -30.55 1.57
N PRO A 376 -8.13 -30.31 1.21
CA PRO A 376 -8.59 -30.54 -0.16
C PRO A 376 -7.76 -29.73 -1.16
N THR A 377 -7.51 -30.30 -2.34
CA THR A 377 -6.85 -29.56 -3.41
C THR A 377 -7.69 -28.34 -3.79
N PRO A 378 -7.13 -27.12 -3.83
CA PRO A 378 -7.84 -25.94 -4.34
C PRO A 378 -8.35 -26.16 -5.76
N SER A 379 -9.53 -25.63 -6.09
CA SER A 379 -10.07 -25.62 -7.44
C SER A 379 -9.35 -24.62 -8.35
N ASP A 380 -8.81 -23.55 -7.76
CA ASP A 380 -8.05 -22.52 -8.46
C ASP A 380 -7.11 -21.80 -7.49
N THR A 381 -6.00 -21.23 -8.01
CA THR A 381 -4.98 -20.54 -7.20
C THR A 381 -4.38 -19.37 -7.97
N LEU A 382 -4.01 -18.29 -7.24
CA LEU A 382 -3.22 -17.18 -7.76
C LEU A 382 -2.08 -16.85 -6.78
N VAL A 383 -0.92 -16.52 -7.32
CA VAL A 383 0.27 -16.10 -6.56
C VAL A 383 0.74 -14.75 -7.08
N THR A 384 1.13 -13.85 -6.20
CA THR A 384 1.71 -12.55 -6.58
C THR A 384 3.23 -12.62 -6.63
N HIS A 385 3.83 -11.67 -7.36
CA HIS A 385 5.27 -11.56 -7.56
C HIS A 385 5.74 -10.10 -7.53
N TRP A 386 5.24 -9.30 -6.58
CA TRP A 386 5.56 -7.88 -6.47
C TRP A 386 7.06 -7.64 -6.30
N THR A 387 7.71 -8.53 -5.52
CA THR A 387 9.15 -8.47 -5.24
C THR A 387 10.00 -8.52 -6.50
N THR A 388 9.61 -9.34 -7.47
CA THR A 388 10.39 -9.59 -8.72
C THR A 388 9.81 -8.89 -9.94
N ASP A 389 8.68 -8.22 -9.79
CA ASP A 389 8.02 -7.46 -10.87
C ASP A 389 8.86 -6.22 -11.25
N PRO A 390 9.34 -6.11 -12.52
CA PRO A 390 10.21 -5.01 -12.93
C PRO A 390 9.53 -3.63 -12.90
N TYR A 391 8.21 -3.58 -12.87
CA TYR A 391 7.42 -2.35 -12.81
C TYR A 391 6.89 -2.01 -11.41
N ALA A 392 7.26 -2.80 -10.40
CA ALA A 392 7.00 -2.52 -8.99
C ALA A 392 8.29 -2.52 -8.19
N GLY A 393 9.08 -3.59 -8.25
CA GLY A 393 10.32 -3.77 -7.50
C GLY A 393 10.08 -3.94 -6.00
N GLY A 394 8.90 -4.44 -5.61
CA GLY A 394 8.42 -4.62 -4.25
C GLY A 394 6.96 -4.25 -4.07
N SER A 395 6.42 -4.41 -2.87
CA SER A 395 5.01 -4.12 -2.54
C SER A 395 4.77 -2.63 -2.30
N TYR A 396 5.40 -2.03 -1.31
CA TYR A 396 5.33 -0.61 -0.95
C TYR A 396 6.61 -0.17 -0.24
N THR A 397 6.76 1.16 -0.07
CA THR A 397 7.97 1.77 0.49
C THR A 397 8.00 1.59 2.01
N TYR A 398 9.18 1.36 2.57
CA TYR A 398 9.44 1.43 3.99
C TYR A 398 10.71 2.25 4.29
N LEU A 399 10.94 2.59 5.54
CA LEU A 399 12.10 3.34 6.02
C LEU A 399 13.12 2.40 6.67
N PRO A 400 14.19 2.01 5.94
CA PRO A 400 15.33 1.31 6.53
C PRO A 400 16.06 2.14 7.59
N VAL A 401 16.93 1.52 8.39
CA VAL A 401 17.86 2.25 9.26
C VAL A 401 18.61 3.32 8.47
N GLY A 402 18.59 4.54 8.97
CA GLY A 402 19.23 5.70 8.34
C GLY A 402 18.40 6.43 7.29
N ALA A 403 17.19 5.93 6.97
CA ALA A 403 16.18 6.67 6.24
C ALA A 403 15.29 7.48 7.19
N SER A 404 14.61 8.48 6.67
CA SER A 404 13.70 9.34 7.42
C SER A 404 12.55 9.86 6.54
N PRO A 405 11.49 10.42 7.13
CA PRO A 405 10.44 11.12 6.38
C PRO A 405 10.97 12.23 5.46
N ASP A 406 12.08 12.88 5.82
CA ASP A 406 12.74 13.89 4.96
C ASP A 406 13.19 13.32 3.60
N ASP A 407 13.46 12.01 3.51
CA ASP A 407 13.79 11.34 2.24
C ASP A 407 12.57 11.20 1.32
N LEU A 408 11.39 10.96 1.91
CA LEU A 408 10.12 10.92 1.19
C LEU A 408 9.75 12.32 0.68
N ASP A 409 9.94 13.35 1.52
CA ASP A 409 9.76 14.76 1.14
C ASP A 409 10.73 15.18 0.03
N ALA A 410 12.00 14.78 0.12
CA ALA A 410 12.99 15.04 -0.93
C ALA A 410 12.60 14.34 -2.25
N LEU A 411 11.98 13.14 -2.18
CA LEU A 411 11.47 12.46 -3.36
C LEU A 411 10.27 13.20 -3.97
N ALA A 412 9.44 13.84 -3.16
CA ALA A 412 8.27 14.62 -3.59
C ALA A 412 8.62 15.93 -4.30
N GLU A 413 9.79 16.52 -4.00
CA GLU A 413 10.16 17.80 -4.58
C GLU A 413 10.34 17.73 -6.11
N PRO A 414 9.89 18.73 -6.88
CA PRO A 414 10.09 18.78 -8.32
C PRO A 414 11.56 18.96 -8.71
N GLU A 415 11.93 18.53 -9.88
CA GLU A 415 13.21 18.88 -10.53
C GLU A 415 12.97 20.00 -11.55
N GLY A 416 13.25 21.22 -11.11
CA GLY A 416 12.88 22.44 -11.86
C GLY A 416 11.35 22.62 -11.94
N ASP A 417 10.89 23.24 -13.03
CA ASP A 417 9.47 23.60 -13.16
C ASP A 417 8.64 22.54 -13.93
N ARG A 418 9.29 21.52 -14.54
CA ARG A 418 8.63 20.64 -15.52
C ARG A 418 8.65 19.15 -15.19
N LEU A 419 9.49 18.72 -14.26
CA LEU A 419 9.58 17.32 -13.85
C LEU A 419 9.10 17.18 -12.42
N LEU A 420 7.92 16.54 -12.28
CA LEU A 420 7.20 16.38 -11.03
C LEU A 420 7.17 14.92 -10.60
N PHE A 421 6.93 14.67 -9.30
CA PHE A 421 6.90 13.33 -8.73
C PHE A 421 5.68 13.14 -7.83
N ALA A 422 4.99 12.02 -8.02
CA ALA A 422 3.90 11.55 -7.14
C ALA A 422 4.01 10.03 -6.93
N GLY A 423 3.25 9.50 -6.02
CA GLY A 423 3.24 8.11 -5.60
C GLY A 423 3.15 8.00 -4.10
N GLU A 424 2.88 6.82 -3.57
CA GLU A 424 2.73 6.59 -2.12
C GLU A 424 3.97 7.02 -1.32
N ALA A 425 5.16 6.90 -1.91
CA ALA A 425 6.43 7.27 -1.29
C ALA A 425 6.72 8.79 -1.29
N THR A 426 5.77 9.63 -1.70
CA THR A 426 5.92 11.09 -1.75
C THR A 426 4.98 11.82 -0.81
N VAL A 427 4.43 11.11 0.18
CA VAL A 427 3.60 11.65 1.27
C VAL A 427 4.10 11.04 2.56
N SER A 428 4.93 11.79 3.28
CA SER A 428 5.70 11.31 4.43
C SER A 428 4.84 10.83 5.60
N ASP A 429 3.66 11.44 5.81
CA ASP A 429 2.78 11.10 6.92
C ASP A 429 1.92 9.85 6.66
N HIS A 430 1.84 9.37 5.39
CA HIS A 430 0.94 8.29 4.98
C HIS A 430 1.57 7.33 3.96
N TYR A 431 2.90 7.29 3.84
CA TYR A 431 3.57 6.47 2.82
C TYR A 431 3.14 4.99 2.88
N GLY A 432 3.35 4.26 1.79
CA GLY A 432 2.92 2.87 1.68
C GLY A 432 1.44 2.67 1.32
N ASN A 433 0.59 3.70 1.42
CA ASN A 433 -0.86 3.61 1.35
C ASN A 433 -1.47 4.08 0.02
N VAL A 434 -2.67 3.57 -0.30
CA VAL A 434 -3.44 3.99 -1.49
C VAL A 434 -3.89 5.44 -1.37
N HIS A 435 -4.30 5.89 -0.17
CA HIS A 435 -4.70 7.27 0.06
C HIS A 435 -3.52 8.24 -0.11
N ALA A 436 -2.31 7.87 0.31
CA ALA A 436 -1.11 8.65 0.03
C ALA A 436 -0.86 8.80 -1.47
N ALA A 437 -1.01 7.71 -2.23
CA ALA A 437 -0.90 7.78 -3.69
C ALA A 437 -1.91 8.76 -4.28
N MET A 438 -3.17 8.74 -3.83
CA MET A 438 -4.21 9.66 -4.28
C MET A 438 -3.92 11.10 -3.88
N MET A 439 -3.53 11.36 -2.61
CA MET A 439 -3.12 12.68 -2.11
C MET A 439 -1.97 13.26 -2.93
N SER A 440 -0.97 12.44 -3.27
CA SER A 440 0.15 12.90 -4.09
C SER A 440 -0.25 13.31 -5.50
N GLY A 441 -1.20 12.58 -6.10
CA GLY A 441 -1.76 12.92 -7.41
C GLY A 441 -2.51 14.25 -7.39
N LEU A 442 -3.32 14.49 -6.35
CA LEU A 442 -4.02 15.75 -6.11
C LEU A 442 -3.03 16.91 -5.93
N ARG A 443 -2.01 16.73 -5.08
CA ARG A 443 -0.94 17.73 -4.85
C ARG A 443 -0.31 18.19 -6.16
N GLU A 444 0.05 17.25 -7.05
CA GLU A 444 0.70 17.61 -8.30
C GLU A 444 -0.28 18.23 -9.31
N ALA A 445 -1.56 17.85 -9.31
CA ALA A 445 -2.56 18.53 -10.11
C ALA A 445 -2.74 20.00 -9.67
N HIS A 446 -2.76 20.26 -8.37
CA HIS A 446 -2.75 21.64 -7.83
C HIS A 446 -1.49 22.41 -8.22
N ARG A 447 -0.31 21.78 -8.13
CA ARG A 447 0.97 22.40 -8.55
C ARG A 447 0.96 22.78 -10.04
N LEU A 448 0.25 22.02 -10.86
CA LEU A 448 0.04 22.29 -12.29
C LEU A 448 -1.08 23.32 -12.58
N GLY A 449 -1.62 23.96 -11.55
CA GLY A 449 -2.53 25.09 -11.67
C GLY A 449 -4.02 24.75 -11.61
N VAL A 450 -4.40 23.54 -11.22
CA VAL A 450 -5.80 23.20 -10.96
C VAL A 450 -6.16 23.68 -9.55
N GLU A 451 -6.76 24.87 -9.42
CA GLU A 451 -7.15 25.45 -8.12
C GLU A 451 -8.48 24.87 -7.60
N ASP A 452 -9.44 24.61 -8.48
CA ASP A 452 -10.77 24.06 -8.15
C ASP A 452 -10.88 22.64 -8.72
N VAL A 453 -10.81 21.61 -7.86
CA VAL A 453 -11.04 20.22 -8.25
C VAL A 453 -12.53 20.02 -8.46
N VAL A 454 -12.93 19.55 -9.65
CA VAL A 454 -14.33 19.29 -10.02
C VAL A 454 -14.64 17.79 -10.14
N THR A 455 -13.67 16.94 -9.87
CA THR A 455 -13.83 15.48 -9.85
C THR A 455 -14.72 15.10 -8.68
N ALA A 456 -15.83 14.39 -8.97
CA ALA A 456 -16.83 14.04 -7.95
C ALA A 456 -16.22 13.23 -6.80
N GLY A 457 -16.42 13.73 -5.58
CA GLY A 457 -15.87 13.19 -4.35
C GLY A 457 -14.49 13.74 -3.96
N LEU A 458 -13.85 14.55 -4.81
CA LEU A 458 -12.54 15.14 -4.52
C LEU A 458 -12.57 16.69 -4.46
N GLU A 459 -13.76 17.30 -4.45
CA GLU A 459 -13.91 18.76 -4.54
C GLU A 459 -13.36 19.53 -3.34
N ASP A 460 -13.19 18.86 -2.22
CA ASP A 460 -12.71 19.44 -0.95
C ASP A 460 -11.22 19.13 -0.68
N TRP A 461 -10.56 18.44 -1.62
CA TRP A 461 -9.17 17.99 -1.53
C TRP A 461 -8.17 18.85 -2.30
#